data_d35fd8e5752b7a1a68ba456a1582894a
#
_entry.id   d35fd8e5752b7a1a68ba456a1582894a
#
_cell.length_a   1.000
_cell.length_b   1.000
_cell.length_c   1.000
_cell.angle_alpha   90.00
_cell.angle_beta   90.00
_cell.angle_gamma   90.00
#
_symmetry.space_group_name_H-M   'P 1'
#
loop_
_entity.id
_entity.type
_entity.pdbx_description
1 polymer ?
#
loop_
_entity_poly.entity_id
_entity_poly.type
_entity_poly.pdbx_seq_one_letter_code
_entity_poly.pdbx_strand_id
1 'polypeptide(L)'
;MKLKIHPAFVVAGAVFVVLLCAAAVRATPSILIVPLEREFGWSRALLSSAVSVNLVLYGLVGPFAAALMERFGIRRTVLVSLGLICAGVALTSQMRSSWQLILTWGILVGLGTGTTAMVLGATVVSRWFFSRRGVVMGVLTASTATGQMLFLPLEARVAEQYGWRAVTLLVATVVVLLLPLVALLVRDRPTDLGLLPYGASPQTPPLAPSRENPLAGALRVLRESARKGDFWLLAGSFFVCGATTNGLVGTHLIPACVDHGITEVRAAGLSR
;
A
#
# COMPACT_ATOMS: atom_id res chain seq x y z
N MET A 1 -25.28 -3.86 28.82
CA MET A 1 -25.37 -2.99 27.62
C MET A 1 -24.34 -3.48 26.60
N LYS A 2 -24.72 -4.33 25.64
CA LYS A 2 -23.79 -4.78 24.57
C LYS A 2 -23.54 -3.58 23.65
N LEU A 3 -22.37 -2.97 23.73
CA LEU A 3 -21.92 -1.98 22.76
C LEU A 3 -21.90 -2.66 21.38
N LYS A 4 -22.97 -2.48 20.61
CA LYS A 4 -23.00 -2.91 19.21
C LYS A 4 -22.08 -1.97 18.42
N ILE A 5 -20.82 -2.38 18.22
CA ILE A 5 -19.89 -1.64 17.39
C ILE A 5 -20.49 -1.55 15.98
N HIS A 6 -20.63 -0.33 15.46
CA HIS A 6 -21.17 -0.12 14.12
C HIS A 6 -20.22 -0.78 13.10
N PRO A 7 -20.72 -1.58 12.13
CA PRO A 7 -19.89 -2.30 11.14
C PRO A 7 -18.89 -1.41 10.38
N ALA A 8 -19.14 -0.11 10.25
CA ALA A 8 -18.20 0.85 9.67
C ALA A 8 -16.83 0.82 10.36
N PHE A 9 -16.81 0.69 11.70
CA PHE A 9 -15.54 0.62 12.45
C PHE A 9 -14.84 -0.71 12.27
N VAL A 10 -15.58 -1.80 12.05
CA VAL A 10 -14.99 -3.12 11.75
C VAL A 10 -14.31 -3.10 10.38
N VAL A 11 -14.98 -2.52 9.37
CA VAL A 11 -14.40 -2.34 8.03
C VAL A 11 -13.20 -1.42 8.08
N ALA A 12 -13.28 -0.27 8.80
CA ALA A 12 -12.15 0.65 8.96
C ALA A 12 -10.97 -0.02 9.69
N GLY A 13 -11.23 -0.84 10.72
CA GLY A 13 -10.21 -1.61 11.44
C GLY A 13 -9.52 -2.63 10.53
N ALA A 14 -10.28 -3.37 9.72
CA ALA A 14 -9.71 -4.30 8.74
C ALA A 14 -8.84 -3.56 7.71
N VAL A 15 -9.30 -2.42 7.21
CA VAL A 15 -8.53 -1.59 6.26
C VAL A 15 -7.29 -0.98 6.93
N PHE A 16 -7.37 -0.59 8.21
CA PHE A 16 -6.20 -0.15 8.98
C PHE A 16 -5.09 -1.21 8.97
N VAL A 17 -5.45 -2.48 9.25
CA VAL A 17 -4.48 -3.60 9.24
C VAL A 17 -3.92 -3.82 7.84
N VAL A 18 -4.75 -3.75 6.78
CA VAL A 18 -4.30 -3.86 5.39
C VAL A 18 -3.30 -2.77 5.05
N LEU A 19 -3.59 -1.51 5.37
CA LEU A 19 -2.70 -0.37 5.09
C LEU A 19 -1.39 -0.46 5.88
N LEU A 20 -1.46 -0.91 7.13
CA LEU A 20 -0.31 -1.13 8.00
C LEU A 20 0.64 -2.19 7.40
N CYS A 21 0.11 -3.34 6.97
CA CYS A 21 0.90 -4.39 6.33
C CYS A 21 1.39 -4.00 4.92
N ALA A 22 0.58 -3.28 4.14
CA ALA A 22 1.01 -2.78 2.83
C ALA A 22 2.18 -1.79 2.95
N ALA A 23 2.22 -1.00 4.04
CA ALA A 23 3.35 -0.11 4.32
C ALA A 23 4.63 -0.89 4.67
N ALA A 24 4.52 -2.02 5.38
CA ALA A 24 5.63 -2.93 5.62
C ALA A 24 6.20 -3.46 4.29
N VAL A 25 5.33 -4.03 3.42
CA VAL A 25 5.75 -4.51 2.09
C VAL A 25 6.52 -3.46 1.30
N ARG A 26 6.14 -2.19 1.39
CA ARG A 26 6.85 -1.10 0.68
C ARG A 26 8.21 -0.77 1.29
N ALA A 27 8.42 -1.02 2.57
CA ALA A 27 9.68 -0.78 3.24
C ALA A 27 10.71 -1.91 3.01
N THR A 28 10.26 -3.12 2.72
CA THR A 28 11.09 -4.33 2.52
C THR A 28 12.25 -4.14 1.52
N PRO A 29 12.13 -3.44 0.36
CA PRO A 29 13.23 -3.27 -0.58
C PRO A 29 14.48 -2.67 0.03
N SER A 30 14.36 -1.72 0.99
CA SER A 30 15.50 -1.09 1.64
C SER A 30 16.39 -2.09 2.39
N ILE A 31 15.81 -3.18 2.87
CA ILE A 31 16.51 -4.27 3.57
C ILE A 31 17.08 -5.29 2.56
N LEU A 32 16.39 -5.51 1.42
CA LEU A 32 16.80 -6.50 0.44
C LEU A 32 18.00 -6.06 -0.43
N ILE A 33 18.25 -4.75 -0.60
CA ILE A 33 19.30 -4.24 -1.50
C ILE A 33 20.66 -4.84 -1.16
N VAL A 34 21.12 -4.73 0.07
CA VAL A 34 22.47 -5.20 0.48
C VAL A 34 22.62 -6.72 0.36
N PRO A 35 21.69 -7.55 0.88
CA PRO A 35 21.76 -8.99 0.69
C PRO A 35 21.75 -9.44 -0.76
N LEU A 36 20.94 -8.81 -1.62
CA LEU A 36 20.88 -9.15 -3.04
C LEU A 36 22.15 -8.75 -3.81
N GLU A 37 22.72 -7.58 -3.48
CA GLU A 37 24.01 -7.14 -4.01
C GLU A 37 25.10 -8.16 -3.67
N ARG A 38 25.15 -8.63 -2.42
CA ARG A 38 26.16 -9.61 -1.95
C ARG A 38 26.00 -10.98 -2.56
N GLU A 39 24.75 -11.47 -2.73
CA GLU A 39 24.51 -12.84 -3.22
C GLU A 39 24.62 -12.95 -4.73
N PHE A 40 24.09 -11.98 -5.47
CA PHE A 40 24.00 -12.04 -6.93
C PHE A 40 25.01 -11.15 -7.64
N GLY A 41 25.72 -10.27 -6.95
CA GLY A 41 26.63 -9.30 -7.55
C GLY A 41 25.92 -8.24 -8.41
N TRP A 42 24.61 -8.03 -8.22
CA TRP A 42 23.85 -7.06 -8.99
C TRP A 42 24.18 -5.64 -8.54
N SER A 43 24.25 -4.72 -9.51
CA SER A 43 24.49 -3.32 -9.20
C SER A 43 23.30 -2.70 -8.46
N ARG A 44 23.58 -1.76 -7.58
CA ARG A 44 22.52 -0.98 -6.88
C ARG A 44 21.60 -0.25 -7.84
N ALA A 45 22.14 0.21 -8.98
CA ALA A 45 21.33 0.84 -10.03
C ALA A 45 20.25 -0.10 -10.57
N LEU A 46 20.57 -1.38 -10.76
CA LEU A 46 19.63 -2.39 -11.21
C LEU A 46 18.57 -2.69 -10.14
N LEU A 47 19.00 -2.87 -8.87
CA LEU A 47 18.07 -3.07 -7.75
C LEU A 47 17.12 -1.89 -7.57
N SER A 48 17.67 -0.67 -7.65
CA SER A 48 16.88 0.57 -7.57
C SER A 48 15.93 0.73 -8.74
N SER A 49 16.24 0.18 -9.92
CA SER A 49 15.32 0.22 -11.07
C SER A 49 14.02 -0.55 -10.80
N ALA A 50 14.09 -1.71 -10.14
CA ALA A 50 12.91 -2.45 -9.73
C ALA A 50 12.04 -1.66 -8.72
N VAL A 51 12.69 -0.98 -7.76
CA VAL A 51 12.00 -0.10 -6.80
C VAL A 51 11.38 1.10 -7.53
N SER A 52 12.07 1.68 -8.51
CA SER A 52 11.56 2.80 -9.30
C SER A 52 10.33 2.40 -10.10
N VAL A 53 10.33 1.23 -10.75
CA VAL A 53 9.15 0.68 -11.45
C VAL A 53 7.99 0.50 -10.47
N ASN A 54 8.26 -0.02 -9.28
CA ASN A 54 7.25 -0.17 -8.22
C ASN A 54 6.63 1.18 -7.83
N LEU A 55 7.45 2.21 -7.56
CA LEU A 55 6.99 3.54 -7.19
C LEU A 55 6.17 4.22 -8.29
N VAL A 56 6.59 4.09 -9.54
CA VAL A 56 5.84 4.61 -10.70
C VAL A 56 4.48 3.94 -10.79
N LEU A 57 4.42 2.61 -10.71
CA LEU A 57 3.15 1.88 -10.75
C LEU A 57 2.26 2.18 -9.53
N TYR A 58 2.85 2.28 -8.35
CA TYR A 58 2.15 2.71 -7.13
C TYR A 58 1.42 4.05 -7.33
N GLY A 59 2.05 5.02 -7.96
CA GLY A 59 1.44 6.32 -8.26
C GLY A 59 0.40 6.25 -9.38
N LEU A 60 0.73 5.57 -10.48
CA LEU A 60 -0.15 5.48 -11.65
C LEU A 60 -1.43 4.70 -11.40
N VAL A 61 -1.37 3.67 -10.54
CA VAL A 61 -2.54 2.82 -10.24
C VAL A 61 -3.59 3.56 -9.41
N GLY A 62 -3.21 4.59 -8.63
CA GLY A 62 -4.12 5.28 -7.70
C GLY A 62 -5.47 5.69 -8.29
N PRO A 63 -5.53 6.48 -9.36
CA PRO A 63 -6.80 6.89 -10.00
C PRO A 63 -7.63 5.70 -10.49
N PHE A 64 -6.98 4.66 -11.02
CA PHE A 64 -7.64 3.46 -11.52
C PHE A 64 -8.10 2.53 -10.38
N ALA A 65 -7.38 2.51 -9.25
CA ALA A 65 -7.77 1.74 -8.08
C ALA A 65 -9.15 2.16 -7.55
N ALA A 66 -9.42 3.47 -7.47
CA ALA A 66 -10.73 3.98 -7.10
C ALA A 66 -11.82 3.50 -8.07
N ALA A 67 -11.55 3.58 -9.37
CA ALA A 67 -12.45 3.13 -10.42
C ALA A 67 -12.72 1.61 -10.36
N LEU A 68 -11.69 0.79 -10.09
CA LEU A 68 -11.83 -0.65 -9.89
C LEU A 68 -12.67 -0.98 -8.65
N MET A 69 -12.43 -0.27 -7.53
CA MET A 69 -13.22 -0.43 -6.30
C MET A 69 -14.69 -0.01 -6.50
N GLU A 70 -14.93 0.98 -7.36
CA GLU A 70 -16.29 1.40 -7.70
C GLU A 70 -17.02 0.35 -8.55
N ARG A 71 -16.35 -0.22 -9.54
CA ARG A 71 -16.91 -1.19 -10.48
C ARG A 71 -17.06 -2.59 -9.89
N PHE A 72 -16.03 -3.11 -9.22
CA PHE A 72 -15.96 -4.49 -8.76
C PHE A 72 -16.18 -4.66 -7.25
N GLY A 73 -16.29 -3.55 -6.53
CA GLY A 73 -16.36 -3.52 -5.07
C GLY A 73 -14.98 -3.45 -4.41
N ILE A 74 -14.97 -2.96 -3.17
CA ILE A 74 -13.74 -2.82 -2.37
C ILE A 74 -13.15 -4.19 -2.05
N ARG A 75 -13.99 -5.12 -1.58
CA ARG A 75 -13.58 -6.45 -1.12
C ARG A 75 -12.84 -7.24 -2.21
N ARG A 76 -13.43 -7.34 -3.40
CA ARG A 76 -12.82 -8.10 -4.51
C ARG A 76 -11.53 -7.45 -4.99
N THR A 77 -11.54 -6.13 -5.15
CA THR A 77 -10.37 -5.36 -5.59
C THR A 77 -9.20 -5.54 -4.61
N VAL A 78 -9.44 -5.44 -3.30
CA VAL A 78 -8.40 -5.63 -2.28
C VAL A 78 -7.89 -7.06 -2.24
N LEU A 79 -8.77 -8.07 -2.36
CA LEU A 79 -8.36 -9.48 -2.41
C LEU A 79 -7.45 -9.77 -3.61
N VAL A 80 -7.79 -9.26 -4.79
CA VAL A 80 -6.93 -9.41 -5.99
C VAL A 80 -5.60 -8.71 -5.78
N SER A 81 -5.59 -7.51 -5.21
CA SER A 81 -4.37 -6.76 -4.94
C SER A 81 -3.46 -7.47 -3.93
N LEU A 82 -4.03 -7.98 -2.83
CA LEU A 82 -3.28 -8.81 -1.86
C LEU A 82 -2.76 -10.10 -2.50
N GLY A 83 -3.52 -10.72 -3.39
CA GLY A 83 -3.09 -11.87 -4.18
C GLY A 83 -1.88 -11.54 -5.06
N LEU A 84 -1.87 -10.38 -5.74
CA LEU A 84 -0.75 -9.91 -6.54
C LEU A 84 0.49 -9.65 -5.67
N ILE A 85 0.32 -9.00 -4.51
CA ILE A 85 1.41 -8.76 -3.55
C ILE A 85 1.97 -10.11 -3.07
N CYS A 86 1.12 -11.02 -2.63
CA CYS A 86 1.52 -12.33 -2.15
C CYS A 86 2.29 -13.12 -3.23
N ALA A 87 1.76 -13.19 -4.44
CA ALA A 87 2.41 -13.87 -5.55
C ALA A 87 3.77 -13.20 -5.88
N GLY A 88 3.81 -11.87 -5.97
CA GLY A 88 5.05 -11.13 -6.25
C GLY A 88 6.11 -11.38 -5.19
N VAL A 89 5.77 -11.25 -3.91
CA VAL A 89 6.72 -11.46 -2.80
C VAL A 89 7.15 -12.93 -2.69
N ALA A 90 6.22 -13.88 -2.83
CA ALA A 90 6.54 -15.30 -2.78
C ALA A 90 7.46 -15.73 -3.95
N LEU A 91 7.18 -15.25 -5.16
CA LEU A 91 8.03 -15.53 -6.33
C LEU A 91 9.42 -14.88 -6.19
N THR A 92 9.53 -13.74 -5.49
CA THR A 92 10.82 -13.11 -5.21
C THR A 92 11.75 -14.05 -4.42
N SER A 93 11.23 -14.89 -3.52
CA SER A 93 12.04 -15.83 -2.73
C SER A 93 12.77 -16.86 -3.61
N GLN A 94 12.28 -17.12 -4.81
CA GLN A 94 12.81 -18.12 -5.74
C GLN A 94 13.56 -17.50 -6.92
N MET A 95 13.73 -16.18 -6.95
CA MET A 95 14.37 -15.50 -8.06
C MET A 95 15.86 -15.89 -8.20
N ARG A 96 16.32 -15.91 -9.45
CA ARG A 96 17.71 -16.18 -9.83
C ARG A 96 18.26 -15.17 -10.82
N SER A 97 17.39 -14.35 -11.40
CA SER A 97 17.74 -13.37 -12.45
C SER A 97 17.16 -12.00 -12.13
N SER A 98 17.86 -10.96 -12.50
CA SER A 98 17.50 -9.57 -12.20
C SER A 98 16.17 -9.12 -12.81
N TRP A 99 15.82 -9.58 -14.01
CA TRP A 99 14.55 -9.26 -14.65
C TRP A 99 13.34 -9.80 -13.85
N GLN A 100 13.55 -10.94 -13.13
CA GLN A 100 12.52 -11.49 -12.25
C GLN A 100 12.18 -10.52 -11.10
N LEU A 101 13.18 -9.83 -10.54
CA LEU A 101 12.96 -8.82 -9.51
C LEU A 101 12.09 -7.66 -10.04
N ILE A 102 12.35 -7.20 -11.26
CA ILE A 102 11.54 -6.15 -11.89
C ILE A 102 10.10 -6.63 -12.08
N LEU A 103 9.90 -7.87 -12.54
CA LEU A 103 8.57 -8.44 -12.74
C LEU A 103 7.83 -8.64 -11.40
N THR A 104 8.50 -9.29 -10.44
CA THR A 104 7.85 -9.66 -9.16
C THR A 104 7.67 -8.45 -8.25
N TRP A 105 8.75 -7.75 -7.94
CA TRP A 105 8.71 -6.60 -7.03
C TRP A 105 8.27 -5.31 -7.71
N GLY A 106 8.81 -5.04 -8.89
CA GLY A 106 8.47 -3.84 -9.65
C GLY A 106 7.01 -3.85 -10.07
N ILE A 107 6.58 -4.87 -10.81
CA ILE A 107 5.25 -4.89 -11.45
C ILE A 107 4.19 -5.48 -10.51
N LEU A 108 4.32 -6.75 -10.08
CA LEU A 108 3.24 -7.40 -9.32
C LEU A 108 3.01 -6.71 -7.98
N VAL A 109 4.07 -6.50 -7.19
CA VAL A 109 3.96 -5.82 -5.91
C VAL A 109 3.57 -4.36 -6.09
N GLY A 110 4.10 -3.66 -7.11
CA GLY A 110 3.76 -2.26 -7.42
C GLY A 110 2.28 -2.05 -7.73
N LEU A 111 1.69 -2.90 -8.58
CA LEU A 111 0.25 -2.87 -8.88
C LEU A 111 -0.59 -3.17 -7.64
N GLY A 112 -0.20 -4.17 -6.85
CA GLY A 112 -0.92 -4.55 -5.65
C GLY A 112 -0.88 -3.46 -4.58
N THR A 113 0.31 -2.92 -4.26
CA THR A 113 0.46 -1.87 -3.24
C THR A 113 -0.15 -0.55 -3.67
N GLY A 114 -0.10 -0.19 -4.97
CA GLY A 114 -0.78 0.99 -5.50
C GLY A 114 -2.30 0.95 -5.30
N THR A 115 -2.90 -0.23 -5.42
CA THR A 115 -4.33 -0.42 -5.18
C THR A 115 -4.67 -0.38 -3.68
N THR A 116 -3.81 -0.91 -2.82
CA THR A 116 -3.97 -0.91 -1.35
C THR A 116 -3.34 0.34 -0.69
N ALA A 117 -3.17 1.42 -1.46
CA ALA A 117 -2.66 2.70 -0.98
C ALA A 117 -3.74 3.51 -0.24
N MET A 118 -3.44 4.78 0.05
CA MET A 118 -4.35 5.70 0.72
C MET A 118 -5.72 5.86 0.01
N VAL A 119 -5.77 5.57 -1.29
CA VAL A 119 -7.02 5.53 -2.08
C VAL A 119 -8.03 4.53 -1.50
N LEU A 120 -7.56 3.37 -1.00
CA LEU A 120 -8.42 2.41 -0.29
C LEU A 120 -9.03 3.04 0.96
N GLY A 121 -8.21 3.71 1.78
CA GLY A 121 -8.68 4.41 2.98
C GLY A 121 -9.71 5.48 2.65
N ALA A 122 -9.43 6.34 1.67
CA ALA A 122 -10.33 7.38 1.22
C ALA A 122 -11.67 6.81 0.70
N THR A 123 -11.63 5.72 -0.07
CA THR A 123 -12.82 5.05 -0.60
C THR A 123 -13.68 4.48 0.53
N VAL A 124 -13.07 3.83 1.53
CA VAL A 124 -13.80 3.30 2.69
C VAL A 124 -14.41 4.43 3.51
N VAL A 125 -13.63 5.46 3.82
CA VAL A 125 -14.12 6.61 4.61
C VAL A 125 -15.28 7.31 3.89
N SER A 126 -15.19 7.55 2.59
CA SER A 126 -16.25 8.21 1.84
C SER A 126 -17.55 7.41 1.79
N ARG A 127 -17.48 6.07 1.75
CA ARG A 127 -18.66 5.19 1.65
C ARG A 127 -19.29 4.84 2.99
N TRP A 128 -18.46 4.63 4.02
CA TRP A 128 -18.90 4.10 5.31
C TRP A 128 -19.15 5.16 6.38
N PHE A 129 -18.58 6.37 6.23
CA PHE A 129 -18.68 7.43 7.22
C PHE A 129 -19.27 8.69 6.61
N PHE A 130 -20.32 9.22 7.24
CA PHE A 130 -20.85 10.56 6.98
C PHE A 130 -20.27 11.56 7.98
N SER A 131 -20.21 11.19 9.26
CA SER A 131 -19.58 11.96 10.32
C SER A 131 -18.17 11.40 10.65
N ARG A 132 -17.33 12.25 11.27
CA ARG A 132 -15.96 11.91 11.73
C ARG A 132 -15.00 11.43 10.63
N ARG A 133 -15.24 11.75 9.37
CA ARG A 133 -14.40 11.34 8.23
C ARG A 133 -12.93 11.70 8.44
N GLY A 134 -12.63 12.93 8.92
CA GLY A 134 -11.27 13.40 9.16
C GLY A 134 -10.53 12.57 10.21
N VAL A 135 -11.19 12.22 11.31
CA VAL A 135 -10.60 11.39 12.37
C VAL A 135 -10.27 10.00 11.86
N VAL A 136 -11.22 9.34 11.17
CA VAL A 136 -11.00 8.00 10.62
C VAL A 136 -9.90 8.03 9.57
N MET A 137 -9.89 9.04 8.70
CA MET A 137 -8.81 9.20 7.70
C MET A 137 -7.45 9.43 8.36
N GLY A 138 -7.38 10.25 9.41
CA GLY A 138 -6.15 10.44 10.19
C GLY A 138 -5.62 9.14 10.80
N VAL A 139 -6.50 8.32 11.39
CA VAL A 139 -6.13 7.00 11.93
C VAL A 139 -5.63 6.07 10.82
N LEU A 140 -6.31 6.03 9.67
CA LEU A 140 -5.88 5.22 8.53
C LEU A 140 -4.54 5.71 7.95
N THR A 141 -4.28 7.01 7.96
CA THR A 141 -2.98 7.58 7.55
C THR A 141 -1.89 7.18 8.53
N ALA A 142 -2.16 7.24 9.83
CA ALA A 142 -1.20 6.85 10.87
C ALA A 142 -0.80 5.37 10.76
N SER A 143 -1.68 4.49 10.24
CA SER A 143 -1.35 3.07 10.05
C SER A 143 -0.14 2.85 9.14
N THR A 144 0.06 3.71 8.15
CA THR A 144 1.20 3.57 7.21
C THR A 144 2.54 3.86 7.88
N ALA A 145 2.63 4.90 8.70
CA ALA A 145 3.83 5.19 9.48
C ALA A 145 4.07 4.13 10.54
N THR A 146 3.01 3.73 11.27
CA THR A 146 3.08 2.67 12.28
C THR A 146 3.56 1.34 11.66
N GLY A 147 3.07 1.00 10.46
CA GLY A 147 3.49 -0.22 9.75
C GLY A 147 4.99 -0.22 9.48
N GLN A 148 5.55 0.85 8.95
CA GLN A 148 6.99 0.96 8.70
C GLN A 148 7.79 0.87 10.02
N MET A 149 7.36 1.59 11.06
CA MET A 149 8.04 1.58 12.36
C MET A 149 8.09 0.20 13.02
N LEU A 150 7.04 -0.61 12.87
CA LEU A 150 6.95 -1.93 13.48
C LEU A 150 7.68 -3.00 12.66
N PHE A 151 7.44 -3.02 11.36
CA PHE A 151 7.92 -4.11 10.52
C PHE A 151 9.37 -3.94 10.07
N LEU A 152 9.85 -2.73 9.82
CA LEU A 152 11.21 -2.51 9.33
C LEU A 152 12.30 -3.09 10.25
N PRO A 153 12.28 -2.86 11.58
CA PRO A 153 13.24 -3.49 12.49
C PRO A 153 13.05 -5.00 12.61
N LEU A 154 11.81 -5.50 12.50
CA LEU A 154 11.53 -6.93 12.50
C LEU A 154 12.13 -7.60 11.26
N GLU A 155 11.88 -7.04 10.10
CA GLU A 155 12.42 -7.53 8.82
C GLU A 155 13.94 -7.49 8.80
N ALA A 156 14.56 -6.42 9.33
CA ALA A 156 16.02 -6.32 9.45
C ALA A 156 16.62 -7.43 10.34
N ARG A 157 16.00 -7.72 11.48
CA ARG A 157 16.43 -8.83 12.36
C ARG A 157 16.29 -10.19 11.67
N VAL A 158 15.18 -10.41 10.96
CA VAL A 158 14.98 -11.66 10.22
C VAL A 158 16.00 -11.77 9.08
N ALA A 159 16.33 -10.66 8.39
CA ALA A 159 17.34 -10.64 7.34
C ALA A 159 18.73 -11.01 7.88
N GLU A 160 19.14 -10.46 9.04
CA GLU A 160 20.44 -10.76 9.68
C GLU A 160 20.54 -12.21 10.15
N GLN A 161 19.46 -12.80 10.68
CA GLN A 161 19.48 -14.14 11.27
C GLN A 161 19.21 -15.27 10.26
N TYR A 162 18.29 -15.06 9.33
CA TYR A 162 17.77 -16.11 8.46
C TYR A 162 17.92 -15.77 6.97
N GLY A 163 18.48 -14.60 6.65
CA GLY A 163 18.68 -14.14 5.30
C GLY A 163 17.43 -13.53 4.64
N TRP A 164 17.62 -12.92 3.50
CA TRP A 164 16.59 -12.16 2.78
C TRP A 164 15.40 -13.00 2.30
N ARG A 165 15.62 -14.29 2.01
CA ARG A 165 14.53 -15.20 1.61
C ARG A 165 13.52 -15.39 2.74
N ALA A 166 13.99 -15.45 3.98
CA ALA A 166 13.11 -15.54 5.14
C ALA A 166 12.26 -14.29 5.32
N VAL A 167 12.80 -13.10 4.99
CA VAL A 167 12.04 -11.84 5.00
C VAL A 167 10.90 -11.89 3.98
N THR A 168 11.19 -12.32 2.75
CA THR A 168 10.14 -12.41 1.71
C THR A 168 9.06 -13.43 2.09
N LEU A 169 9.42 -14.56 2.68
CA LEU A 169 8.45 -15.55 3.17
C LEU A 169 7.64 -15.02 4.35
N LEU A 170 8.25 -14.30 5.29
CA LEU A 170 7.56 -13.63 6.40
C LEU A 170 6.50 -12.66 5.86
N VAL A 171 6.90 -11.79 4.95
CA VAL A 171 5.99 -10.80 4.34
C VAL A 171 4.88 -11.49 3.56
N ALA A 172 5.19 -12.52 2.76
CA ALA A 172 4.18 -13.30 2.05
C ALA A 172 3.18 -13.93 3.03
N THR A 173 3.65 -14.52 4.13
CA THR A 173 2.80 -15.12 5.17
C THR A 173 1.86 -14.09 5.79
N VAL A 174 2.37 -12.91 6.15
CA VAL A 174 1.54 -11.81 6.68
C VAL A 174 0.47 -11.42 5.68
N VAL A 175 0.81 -11.28 4.39
CA VAL A 175 -0.16 -10.92 3.33
C VAL A 175 -1.20 -12.03 3.13
N VAL A 176 -0.81 -13.31 3.18
CA VAL A 176 -1.76 -14.44 3.12
C VAL A 176 -2.76 -14.39 4.26
N LEU A 177 -2.31 -14.08 5.48
CA LEU A 177 -3.21 -13.96 6.64
C LEU A 177 -4.21 -12.79 6.53
N LEU A 178 -3.90 -11.77 5.71
CA LEU A 178 -4.85 -10.69 5.43
C LEU A 178 -5.99 -11.12 4.50
N LEU A 179 -5.80 -12.14 3.66
CA LEU A 179 -6.85 -12.59 2.72
C LEU A 179 -8.14 -13.01 3.44
N PRO A 180 -8.12 -13.94 4.43
CA PRO A 180 -9.32 -14.28 5.15
C PRO A 180 -9.88 -13.11 5.97
N LEU A 181 -9.03 -12.28 6.56
CA LEU A 181 -9.46 -11.08 7.29
C LEU A 181 -10.28 -10.15 6.40
N VAL A 182 -9.78 -9.83 5.20
CA VAL A 182 -10.49 -8.99 4.23
C VAL A 182 -11.74 -9.70 3.72
N ALA A 183 -11.65 -10.99 3.41
CA ALA A 183 -12.78 -11.77 2.92
C ALA A 183 -13.95 -11.83 3.91
N LEU A 184 -13.68 -11.84 5.20
CA LEU A 184 -14.69 -11.93 6.24
C LEU A 184 -15.21 -10.57 6.70
N LEU A 185 -14.32 -9.60 6.90
CA LEU A 185 -14.64 -8.33 7.56
C LEU A 185 -14.93 -7.18 6.60
N VAL A 186 -14.31 -7.14 5.41
CA VAL A 186 -14.54 -6.04 4.48
C VAL A 186 -15.83 -6.27 3.69
N ARG A 187 -16.69 -5.25 3.68
CA ARG A 187 -17.93 -5.17 2.90
C ARG A 187 -17.86 -3.97 1.98
N ASP A 188 -18.53 -4.05 0.84
CA ASP A 188 -18.42 -3.04 -0.21
C ASP A 188 -19.18 -1.76 0.15
N ARG A 189 -20.38 -1.90 0.69
CA ARG A 189 -21.28 -0.78 1.04
C ARG A 189 -22.03 -1.05 2.34
N PRO A 190 -22.40 -0.01 3.12
CA PRO A 190 -23.29 -0.16 4.26
C PRO A 190 -24.64 -0.71 3.87
N THR A 191 -25.15 -0.34 2.67
CA THR A 191 -26.43 -0.78 2.12
C THR A 191 -26.50 -2.30 1.90
N ASP A 192 -25.38 -2.98 1.69
CA ASP A 192 -25.30 -4.44 1.56
C ASP A 192 -25.68 -5.15 2.88
N LEU A 193 -25.62 -4.41 3.99
CA LEU A 193 -26.05 -4.86 5.32
C LEU A 193 -27.37 -4.22 5.77
N GLY A 194 -28.08 -3.51 4.89
CA GLY A 194 -29.29 -2.75 5.22
C GLY A 194 -29.04 -1.57 6.16
N LEU A 195 -27.82 -1.04 6.20
CA LEU A 195 -27.39 0.05 7.08
C LEU A 195 -27.14 1.34 6.30
N LEU A 196 -27.27 2.46 7.01
CA LEU A 196 -26.81 3.76 6.54
C LEU A 196 -25.32 3.95 6.89
N PRO A 197 -24.60 4.84 6.17
CA PRO A 197 -23.26 5.24 6.59
C PRO A 197 -23.28 5.80 8.03
N TYR A 198 -22.20 5.56 8.77
CA TYR A 198 -22.11 6.03 10.16
C TYR A 198 -22.30 7.53 10.28
N GLY A 199 -23.31 7.94 11.05
CA GLY A 199 -23.68 9.35 11.25
C GLY A 199 -24.55 9.95 10.13
N ALA A 200 -25.03 9.16 9.17
CA ALA A 200 -26.03 9.61 8.20
C ALA A 200 -27.44 9.51 8.78
N SER A 201 -28.31 10.45 8.39
CA SER A 201 -29.74 10.42 8.70
C SER A 201 -30.52 9.76 7.54
N PRO A 202 -31.76 9.26 7.79
CA PRO A 202 -32.63 8.73 6.73
C PRO A 202 -32.92 9.72 5.60
N GLN A 203 -32.75 11.02 5.87
CA GLN A 203 -32.95 12.10 4.91
C GLN A 203 -31.68 12.41 4.08
N THR A 204 -30.52 11.79 4.41
CA THR A 204 -29.28 12.01 3.67
C THR A 204 -29.40 11.35 2.29
N PRO A 205 -29.27 12.12 1.18
CA PRO A 205 -29.36 11.53 -0.15
C PRO A 205 -28.33 10.43 -0.33
N PRO A 206 -28.70 9.25 -0.84
CA PRO A 206 -27.73 8.21 -1.14
C PRO A 206 -26.73 8.73 -2.17
N LEU A 207 -25.46 8.39 -2.00
CA LEU A 207 -24.46 8.62 -3.04
C LEU A 207 -24.93 7.90 -4.32
N ALA A 208 -25.37 8.67 -5.32
CA ALA A 208 -25.85 8.12 -6.58
C ALA A 208 -24.71 7.32 -7.23
N PRO A 209 -24.95 6.07 -7.65
CA PRO A 209 -23.97 5.32 -8.41
C PRO A 209 -23.71 6.06 -9.73
N SER A 210 -22.44 6.33 -10.02
CA SER A 210 -22.06 6.90 -11.31
C SER A 210 -22.50 5.96 -12.41
N ARG A 211 -23.27 6.46 -13.37
CA ARG A 211 -23.71 5.71 -14.57
C ARG A 211 -22.59 5.60 -15.62
N GLU A 212 -21.52 6.34 -15.46
CA GLU A 212 -20.39 6.32 -16.38
C GLU A 212 -19.46 5.12 -16.13
N ASN A 213 -18.74 4.71 -17.16
CA ASN A 213 -17.66 3.74 -17.00
C ASN A 213 -16.60 4.35 -16.07
N PRO A 214 -16.33 3.76 -14.89
CA PRO A 214 -15.44 4.35 -13.89
C PRO A 214 -14.02 4.63 -14.41
N LEU A 215 -13.53 3.79 -15.35
CA LEU A 215 -12.22 3.99 -15.97
C LEU A 215 -12.22 5.20 -16.92
N ALA A 216 -13.27 5.37 -17.71
CA ALA A 216 -13.42 6.53 -18.58
C ALA A 216 -13.58 7.82 -17.75
N GLY A 217 -14.35 7.75 -16.66
CA GLY A 217 -14.47 8.83 -15.68
C GLY A 217 -13.13 9.24 -15.05
N ALA A 218 -12.34 8.26 -14.62
CA ALA A 218 -11.00 8.52 -14.06
C ALA A 218 -10.07 9.21 -15.08
N LEU A 219 -10.04 8.73 -16.32
CA LEU A 219 -9.26 9.35 -17.41
C LEU A 219 -9.73 10.76 -17.74
N ARG A 220 -11.05 10.98 -17.78
CA ARG A 220 -11.61 12.31 -18.01
C ARG A 220 -11.20 13.29 -16.92
N VAL A 221 -11.41 12.92 -15.65
CA VAL A 221 -11.02 13.77 -14.51
C VAL A 221 -9.52 14.06 -14.52
N LEU A 222 -8.68 13.07 -14.82
CA LEU A 222 -7.24 13.25 -14.92
C LEU A 222 -6.88 14.25 -16.04
N ARG A 223 -7.51 14.10 -17.23
CA ARG A 223 -7.31 15.02 -18.36
C ARG A 223 -7.80 16.45 -18.06
N GLU A 224 -8.92 16.59 -17.38
CA GLU A 224 -9.46 17.90 -16.98
C GLU A 224 -8.56 18.55 -15.91
N SER A 225 -8.08 17.77 -14.94
CA SER A 225 -7.15 18.24 -13.90
C SER A 225 -5.79 18.67 -14.49
N ALA A 226 -5.27 17.90 -15.45
CA ALA A 226 -4.01 18.21 -16.11
C ALA A 226 -4.01 19.53 -16.90
N ARG A 227 -5.19 20.11 -17.18
CA ARG A 227 -5.32 21.43 -17.82
C ARG A 227 -5.21 22.58 -16.83
N LYS A 228 -5.21 22.31 -15.50
CA LYS A 228 -5.14 23.32 -14.45
C LYS A 228 -3.71 23.44 -13.95
N GLY A 229 -3.19 24.68 -13.81
CA GLY A 229 -1.85 24.94 -13.29
C GLY A 229 -1.65 24.42 -11.88
N ASP A 230 -2.67 24.56 -11.01
CA ASP A 230 -2.63 24.08 -9.62
C ASP A 230 -2.40 22.57 -9.52
N PHE A 231 -2.89 21.81 -10.52
CA PHE A 231 -2.63 20.36 -10.59
C PHE A 231 -1.13 20.08 -10.72
N TRP A 232 -0.43 20.81 -11.57
CA TRP A 232 1.01 20.61 -11.80
C TRP A 232 1.86 21.10 -10.64
N LEU A 233 1.47 22.19 -9.97
CA LEU A 233 2.13 22.65 -8.74
C LEU A 233 2.02 21.59 -7.64
N LEU A 234 0.81 21.05 -7.45
CA LEU A 234 0.58 20.00 -6.48
C LEU A 234 1.31 18.70 -6.86
N ALA A 235 1.21 18.29 -8.12
CA ALA A 235 1.90 17.10 -8.63
C ALA A 235 3.43 17.23 -8.48
N GLY A 236 4.00 18.39 -8.79
CA GLY A 236 5.43 18.69 -8.62
C GLY A 236 5.86 18.64 -7.15
N SER A 237 5.08 19.22 -6.25
CA SER A 237 5.34 19.16 -4.81
C SER A 237 5.32 17.71 -4.27
N PHE A 238 4.32 16.93 -4.65
CA PHE A 238 4.25 15.50 -4.28
C PHE A 238 5.34 14.67 -4.94
N PHE A 239 5.74 15.01 -6.17
CA PHE A 239 6.85 14.34 -6.84
C PHE A 239 8.17 14.56 -6.09
N VAL A 240 8.49 15.79 -5.73
CA VAL A 240 9.72 16.10 -4.95
C VAL A 240 9.66 15.40 -3.60
N CYS A 241 8.55 15.50 -2.87
CA CYS A 241 8.37 14.82 -1.58
C CYS A 241 8.51 13.29 -1.72
N GLY A 242 7.86 12.68 -2.71
CA GLY A 242 7.93 11.24 -2.96
C GLY A 242 9.32 10.77 -3.37
N ALA A 243 9.99 11.50 -4.25
CA ALA A 243 11.35 11.19 -4.70
C ALA A 243 12.38 11.29 -3.57
N THR A 244 12.27 12.30 -2.71
CA THR A 244 13.18 12.47 -1.57
C THR A 244 12.87 11.52 -0.44
N THR A 245 11.62 11.43 0.01
CA THR A 245 11.25 10.67 1.20
C THR A 245 11.21 9.16 0.93
N ASN A 246 10.50 8.72 -0.12
CA ASN A 246 10.35 7.30 -0.42
C ASN A 246 11.44 6.78 -1.37
N GLY A 247 11.78 7.57 -2.39
CA GLY A 247 12.80 7.18 -3.38
C GLY A 247 14.21 7.19 -2.80
N LEU A 248 14.64 8.32 -2.25
CA LEU A 248 16.02 8.46 -1.76
C LEU A 248 16.18 7.94 -0.32
N VAL A 249 15.51 8.56 0.63
CA VAL A 249 15.70 8.22 2.06
C VAL A 249 15.15 6.82 2.35
N GLY A 250 13.89 6.55 2.01
CA GLY A 250 13.23 5.28 2.32
C GLY A 250 13.88 4.06 1.67
N THR A 251 14.57 4.22 0.55
CA THR A 251 15.20 3.11 -0.16
C THR A 251 16.69 2.97 0.14
N HIS A 252 17.42 4.10 0.25
CA HIS A 252 18.89 4.08 0.30
C HIS A 252 19.49 4.37 1.68
N LEU A 253 18.70 4.80 2.68
CA LEU A 253 19.23 5.10 4.02
C LEU A 253 19.89 3.89 4.66
N ILE A 254 19.23 2.72 4.65
CA ILE A 254 19.78 1.49 5.26
C ILE A 254 21.04 1.04 4.54
N PRO A 255 21.07 0.89 3.19
CA PRO A 255 22.30 0.60 2.46
C PRO A 255 23.44 1.58 2.75
N ALA A 256 23.15 2.90 2.80
CA ALA A 256 24.16 3.90 3.12
C ALA A 256 24.72 3.75 4.54
N CYS A 257 23.87 3.46 5.52
CA CYS A 257 24.31 3.19 6.89
C CYS A 257 25.21 1.94 6.98
N VAL A 258 24.88 0.89 6.23
CA VAL A 258 25.67 -0.36 6.19
C VAL A 258 27.05 -0.10 5.57
N ASP A 259 27.16 0.73 4.53
CA ASP A 259 28.44 1.11 3.93
C ASP A 259 29.35 1.87 4.91
N HIS A 260 28.77 2.53 5.93
CA HIS A 260 29.51 3.20 7.01
C HIS A 260 29.68 2.35 8.26
N GLY A 261 29.45 1.03 8.18
CA GLY A 261 29.67 0.07 9.27
C GLY A 261 28.56 0.03 10.32
N ILE A 262 27.40 0.64 10.07
CA ILE A 262 26.22 0.55 10.94
C ILE A 262 25.43 -0.71 10.57
N THR A 263 25.06 -1.53 11.57
CA THR A 263 24.27 -2.75 11.33
C THR A 263 22.88 -2.43 10.79
N GLU A 264 22.31 -3.32 9.98
CA GLU A 264 20.97 -3.15 9.35
C GLU A 264 19.88 -2.86 10.39
N VAL A 265 19.93 -3.56 11.56
CA VAL A 265 18.98 -3.35 12.67
C VAL A 265 19.08 -1.93 13.26
N ARG A 266 20.31 -1.43 13.45
CA ARG A 266 20.51 -0.05 13.94
C ARG A 266 20.07 0.98 12.91
N ALA A 267 20.42 0.76 11.64
CA ALA A 267 19.99 1.61 10.53
C ALA A 267 18.47 1.67 10.40
N ALA A 268 17.79 0.53 10.51
CA ALA A 268 16.32 0.47 10.54
C ALA A 268 15.72 1.21 11.75
N GLY A 269 16.43 1.29 12.86
CA GLY A 269 16.06 2.10 14.02
C GLY A 269 16.20 3.61 13.81
N LEU A 270 17.11 4.07 12.94
CA LEU A 270 17.34 5.49 12.62
C LEU A 270 16.29 6.04 11.63
N SER A 271 15.63 5.20 10.88
CA SER A 271 14.57 5.58 9.93
C SER A 271 13.21 5.93 10.59
N ARG A 272 13.16 5.99 11.93
CA ARG A 272 11.96 6.29 12.73
C ARG A 272 11.60 7.76 12.80
#